data_29e489d3d1462ee1223d85208c921956
#
_entry.id   29e489d3d1462ee1223d85208c921956
#
_cell.length_a   1.000
_cell.length_b   1.000
_cell.length_c   1.000
_cell.angle_alpha   90.00
_cell.angle_beta   90.00
_cell.angle_gamma   90.00
#
_symmetry.space_group_name_H-M   'P 1'
#
loop_
_entity.id
_entity.type
_entity.pdbx_description
1 polymer ?
#
loop_
_entity_poly.entity_id
_entity_poly.type
_entity_poly.pdbx_seq_one_letter_code
_entity_poly.pdbx_strand_id
1 'polypeptide(L)' 'MEFNKSLTIIQKRKNLKTHILEGIESLCRRLSQNQAEVQFEGDFSQITCEACKNA' A
#
# COMPACT_ATOMS: atom_id res chain seq x y z
N MET A 1 11.89 21.23 4.49
CA MET A 1 12.01 19.84 4.84
C MET A 1 10.70 19.11 4.73
N GLU A 2 10.70 18.06 4.02
CA GLU A 2 9.47 17.35 3.71
C GLU A 2 9.39 16.00 4.36
N PHE A 3 8.37 15.79 5.11
CA PHE A 3 8.15 14.50 5.73
C PHE A 3 6.84 13.86 5.33
N ASN A 4 6.03 14.61 4.60
CA ASN A 4 4.70 14.14 4.28
C ASN A 4 4.63 13.56 2.88
N LYS A 5 5.53 12.68 2.60
CA LYS A 5 5.49 12.03 1.31
C LYS A 5 4.25 11.17 1.20
N SER A 6 3.57 11.33 0.09
CA SER A 6 2.46 10.45 -0.21
C SER A 6 2.98 9.07 -0.55
N LEU A 7 2.28 8.08 -0.07
CA LEU A 7 2.55 6.71 -0.43
C LEU A 7 1.49 6.24 -1.41
N THR A 8 1.89 5.41 -2.34
CA THR A 8 0.91 4.75 -3.19
C THR A 8 0.41 3.54 -2.45
N ILE A 9 -0.89 3.50 -2.22
CA ILE A 9 -1.54 2.46 -1.44
C ILE A 9 -2.39 1.63 -2.37
N ILE A 10 -2.30 0.33 -2.25
CA ILE A 10 -3.09 -0.57 -3.07
C ILE A 10 -3.86 -1.53 -2.17
N GLN A 11 -5.04 -1.93 -2.65
CA GLN A 11 -5.87 -2.93 -2.02
C GLN A 11 -6.29 -3.91 -3.09
N LYS A 12 -6.36 -5.17 -2.73
CA LYS A 12 -6.87 -6.14 -3.68
C LYS A 12 -8.34 -5.86 -3.96
N ARG A 13 -9.08 -5.52 -2.92
CA ARG A 13 -10.48 -5.13 -3.03
C ARG A 13 -10.76 -4.05 -2.02
N LYS A 14 -11.90 -3.41 -2.19
CA LYS A 14 -12.25 -2.24 -1.41
C LYS A 14 -12.26 -2.49 0.10
N ASN A 15 -12.63 -3.67 0.53
CA ASN A 15 -12.76 -3.96 1.95
C ASN A 15 -11.61 -4.77 2.52
N LEU A 16 -10.54 -4.93 1.77
CA LEU A 16 -9.40 -5.70 2.23
C LEU A 16 -8.31 -4.77 2.75
N LYS A 17 -7.26 -5.38 3.27
CA LYS A 17 -6.18 -4.60 3.86
C LYS A 17 -5.48 -3.75 2.83
N THR A 18 -4.99 -2.61 3.27
CA THR A 18 -4.24 -1.70 2.43
C THR A 18 -2.77 -2.02 2.53
N HIS A 19 -2.10 -1.94 1.40
CA HIS A 19 -0.68 -2.24 1.30
C HIS A 19 0.05 -1.06 0.69
N ILE A 20 1.34 -0.98 0.96
CA ILE A 20 2.19 0.03 0.35
C ILE A 20 2.73 -0.53 -0.95
N LEU A 21 2.56 0.21 -2.03
CA LEU A 21 3.09 -0.21 -3.32
C LEU A 21 4.54 0.21 -3.43
N GLU A 22 5.39 -0.73 -3.81
CA GLU A 22 6.80 -0.46 -4.02
C GLU A 22 7.16 -1.00 -5.38
N GLY A 23 7.28 -0.12 -6.35
CA GLY A 23 7.50 -0.56 -7.71
C GLY A 23 6.24 -1.18 -8.28
N ILE A 24 6.26 -2.47 -8.55
CA ILE A 24 5.11 -3.16 -9.08
C ILE A 24 4.51 -4.15 -8.09
N GLU A 25 5.06 -4.21 -6.89
CA GLU A 25 4.57 -5.12 -5.85
C GLU A 25 4.37 -4.37 -4.56
N SER A 26 3.52 -4.94 -3.71
CA SER A 26 3.39 -4.39 -2.37
C SER A 26 4.68 -4.64 -1.60
N LEU A 27 4.89 -3.85 -0.57
CA LEU A 27 6.10 -3.96 0.24
C LEU A 27 6.18 -5.32 0.91
N CYS A 28 5.06 -5.92 1.24
CA CYS A 28 5.02 -7.25 1.83
C CYS A 28 5.06 -8.34 0.77
N ARG A 29 5.04 -7.98 -0.50
CA ARG A 29 5.14 -8.88 -1.63
C ARG A 29 3.99 -9.87 -1.74
N ARG A 30 2.85 -9.54 -1.15
CA ARG A 30 1.68 -10.41 -1.21
C ARG A 30 0.66 -9.94 -2.23
N LEU A 31 0.83 -8.74 -2.74
CA LEU A 31 -0.09 -8.18 -3.70
C LEU A 31 0.70 -7.39 -4.71
N SER A 32 0.45 -7.63 -5.97
CA SER A 32 1.12 -6.86 -7.02
C SER A 32 0.17 -5.80 -7.55
N GLN A 33 0.74 -4.82 -8.23
CA GLN A 33 -0.04 -3.74 -8.79
C GLN A 33 -1.12 -4.25 -9.73
N ASN A 34 -0.79 -5.28 -10.49
CA ASN A 34 -1.75 -5.83 -11.46
C ASN A 34 -2.93 -6.50 -10.81
N GLN A 35 -2.77 -6.95 -9.59
CA GLN A 35 -3.84 -7.66 -8.89
C GLN A 35 -4.69 -6.74 -8.03
N ALA A 36 -4.24 -5.53 -7.83
CA ALA A 36 -4.96 -4.59 -6.98
C ALA A 36 -6.10 -3.95 -7.76
N GLU A 37 -7.28 -3.94 -7.17
CA GLU A 37 -8.42 -3.26 -7.76
C GLU A 37 -8.53 -1.82 -7.31
N VAL A 38 -7.92 -1.49 -6.19
CA VAL A 38 -7.97 -0.16 -5.62
C VAL A 38 -6.57 0.38 -5.50
N GLN A 39 -6.38 1.59 -5.96
CA GLN A 39 -5.08 2.26 -5.85
C GLN A 39 -5.34 3.73 -5.56
N PHE A 40 -4.69 4.24 -4.53
CA PHE A 40 -4.85 5.64 -4.17
C PHE A 40 -3.61 6.09 -3.41
N GLU A 41 -3.51 7.37 -3.16
CA GLU A 41 -2.38 7.92 -2.42
C GLU A 41 -2.83 8.32 -1.03
N GLY A 42 -1.96 8.10 -0.07
CA GLY A 42 -2.27 8.46 1.29
C GLY A 42 -1.07 8.35 2.19
N ASP A 43 -1.32 8.31 3.49
CA ASP A 43 -0.29 8.28 4.51
C ASP A 43 -0.01 6.88 5.00
N PHE A 44 1.12 6.76 5.69
CA PHE A 44 1.45 5.50 6.34
C PHE A 44 0.37 5.08 7.33
N SER A 45 -0.30 6.05 7.94
CA SER A 45 -1.35 5.75 8.91
C SER A 45 -2.55 5.05 8.28
N GLN A 46 -2.66 5.08 6.97
CA GLN A 46 -3.76 4.44 6.27
C GLN A 46 -3.46 3.00 5.91
N ILE A 47 -2.27 2.52 6.22
CA ILE A 47 -1.89 1.16 5.92
C ILE A 47 -2.39 0.25 7.02
N THR A 48 -3.11 -0.80 6.65
CA THR A 48 -3.63 -1.76 7.61
C THR A 48 -2.92 -3.11 7.55
N CYS A 49 -2.10 -3.33 6.54
CA CYS A 49 -1.34 -4.57 6.45
C CYS A 49 -0.10 -4.46 7.33
N GLU A 50 -0.04 -5.28 8.37
CA GLU A 50 1.08 -5.21 9.30
C GLU A 50 2.39 -5.62 8.66
N ALA A 51 2.34 -6.55 7.73
CA ALA A 51 3.56 -6.94 7.04
C ALA A 51 4.17 -5.78 6.27
N CYS A 52 3.33 -4.96 5.66
CA CYS A 52 3.81 -3.77 4.98
C CYS A 52 4.33 -2.73 5.96
N LYS A 53 3.68 -2.62 7.12
CA LYS A 53 4.10 -1.65 8.11
C LYS A 53 5.45 -2.01 8.72
N ASN A 54 5.74 -3.29 8.80
CA ASN A 54 6.97 -3.76 9.42
C ASN A 54 8.09 -4.02 8.44
N ALA A 55 7.83 -3.85 7.18
CA ALA A 55 8.83 -4.10 6.15
C ALA A 55 9.83 -2.97 6.01
#